data_637cf05216097d8f336d951dca9ce9ca
#
_entry.id   637cf05216097d8f336d951dca9ce9ca
#
_cell.length_a   1.000
_cell.length_b   1.000
_cell.length_c   1.000
_cell.angle_alpha   90.00
_cell.angle_beta   90.00
_cell.angle_gamma   90.00
#
_symmetry.space_group_name_H-M   'P 1'
#
loop_
_entity.id
_entity.type
_entity.pdbx_description
1 polymer ?
#
loop_
_entity_poly.entity_id
_entity_poly.type
_entity_poly.pdbx_seq_one_letter_code
_entity_poly.pdbx_strand_id
1 'polypeptide(L)'
;MPVINLPNVRLHVQELNPAGEETLIMVHGMFSNLAVYYFNIAPLLAKHFRVVLFDMKGHGLSEKVQTGYDLTSMTNDLRDLMDVLGIEKAHLAGYSYGGLVALKMATRFPERVGKLAIIEGPDPSEQETLTIIDTYSKEFLIHYIENFADTTRLLAGKRQLEKNHRMYEFLFNETSIRSDMEGEKAFFNDPAVAAIQHETLLIYGEESNCVPSGRTLALRIPNATLVLAPGDHNVPVQQPEVIGKELEKFLEPSPLPVGRNASAPEMPRRPAPVAVG
;
A
#
# COMPACT_ATOMS: atom_id res chain seq x y z
N MET A 1 -17.10 11.12 -11.35
CA MET A 1 -16.08 10.39 -10.59
C MET A 1 -16.39 10.59 -9.12
N PRO A 2 -16.49 9.54 -8.33
CA PRO A 2 -16.92 9.68 -6.94
C PRO A 2 -15.86 10.44 -6.12
N VAL A 3 -16.31 11.49 -5.47
CA VAL A 3 -15.54 12.29 -4.51
C VAL A 3 -16.20 12.10 -3.16
N ILE A 4 -15.41 11.71 -2.16
CA ILE A 4 -15.86 11.52 -0.79
C ILE A 4 -15.41 12.71 0.05
N ASN A 5 -16.36 13.30 0.78
CA ASN A 5 -16.07 14.38 1.71
C ASN A 5 -15.68 13.78 3.05
N LEU A 6 -14.46 14.00 3.47
CA LEU A 6 -13.96 13.71 4.81
C LEU A 6 -14.02 14.99 5.67
N PRO A 7 -13.82 14.90 6.99
CA PRO A 7 -13.87 16.07 7.87
C PRO A 7 -12.94 17.21 7.44
N ASN A 8 -11.76 16.90 6.90
CA ASN A 8 -10.72 17.88 6.60
C ASN A 8 -10.34 17.98 5.12
N VAL A 9 -10.82 17.08 4.26
CA VAL A 9 -10.40 17.00 2.85
C VAL A 9 -11.41 16.22 2.01
N ARG A 10 -11.47 16.52 0.72
CA ARG A 10 -12.23 15.74 -0.27
C ARG A 10 -11.31 14.85 -1.06
N LEU A 11 -11.60 13.54 -1.06
CA LEU A 11 -10.78 12.57 -1.76
C LEU A 11 -11.52 11.99 -2.97
N HIS A 12 -10.81 11.86 -4.08
CA HIS A 12 -11.26 11.07 -5.23
C HIS A 12 -11.02 9.59 -4.93
N VAL A 13 -12.06 8.78 -5.07
CA VAL A 13 -12.06 7.36 -4.70
C VAL A 13 -12.60 6.51 -5.85
N GLN A 14 -12.06 5.34 -6.03
CA GLN A 14 -12.56 4.31 -6.95
C GLN A 14 -12.69 3.00 -6.18
N GLU A 15 -13.81 2.33 -6.37
CA GLU A 15 -14.04 0.99 -5.83
C GLU A 15 -14.21 -0.01 -6.98
N LEU A 16 -13.53 -1.15 -6.87
CA LEU A 16 -13.74 -2.30 -7.72
C LEU A 16 -14.31 -3.43 -6.85
N ASN A 17 -15.28 -4.18 -7.39
CA ASN A 17 -15.97 -5.24 -6.67
C ASN A 17 -16.51 -4.81 -5.28
N PRO A 18 -17.42 -3.85 -5.20
CA PRO A 18 -17.91 -3.33 -3.91
C PRO A 18 -18.67 -4.39 -3.06
N ALA A 19 -18.99 -5.55 -3.63
CA ALA A 19 -19.63 -6.67 -2.94
C ALA A 19 -18.65 -7.71 -2.39
N GLY A 20 -17.33 -7.50 -2.56
CA GLY A 20 -16.31 -8.40 -1.99
C GLY A 20 -16.39 -8.43 -0.46
N GLU A 21 -16.22 -9.61 0.13
CA GLU A 21 -16.35 -9.82 1.58
C GLU A 21 -15.18 -9.18 2.35
N GLU A 22 -13.96 -9.32 1.84
CA GLU A 22 -12.77 -8.71 2.42
C GLU A 22 -12.37 -7.47 1.63
N THR A 23 -11.94 -6.44 2.34
CA THR A 23 -11.53 -5.17 1.72
C THR A 23 -10.01 -5.05 1.67
N LEU A 24 -9.52 -4.66 0.49
CA LEU A 24 -8.14 -4.21 0.27
C LEU A 24 -8.15 -2.73 -0.08
N ILE A 25 -7.41 -1.92 0.67
CA ILE A 25 -7.19 -0.51 0.35
C ILE A 25 -5.76 -0.36 -0.18
N MET A 26 -5.60 0.30 -1.32
CA MET A 26 -4.29 0.51 -1.94
C MET A 26 -3.94 2.00 -1.95
N VAL A 27 -2.80 2.34 -1.34
CA VAL A 27 -2.33 3.72 -1.16
C VAL A 27 -1.15 3.97 -2.10
N HIS A 28 -1.30 4.91 -3.04
CA HIS A 28 -0.27 5.24 -4.01
C HIS A 28 0.91 6.02 -3.41
N GLY A 29 2.02 6.09 -4.14
CA GLY A 29 3.20 6.87 -3.76
C GLY A 29 3.06 8.37 -4.01
N MET A 30 4.00 9.14 -3.46
CA MET A 30 4.10 10.57 -3.73
C MET A 30 4.31 10.82 -5.24
N PHE A 31 3.81 11.93 -5.76
CA PHE A 31 3.83 12.30 -7.19
C PHE A 31 3.11 11.33 -8.13
N SER A 32 2.37 10.37 -7.56
CA SER A 32 1.55 9.42 -8.29
C SER A 32 0.06 9.70 -8.07
N ASN A 33 -0.78 8.76 -8.41
CA ASN A 33 -2.21 8.76 -8.15
C ASN A 33 -2.71 7.31 -8.20
N LEU A 34 -3.98 7.08 -7.93
CA LEU A 34 -4.60 5.75 -7.92
C LEU A 34 -4.41 4.96 -9.22
N ALA A 35 -4.11 5.63 -10.35
CA ALA A 35 -3.94 4.95 -11.63
C ALA A 35 -2.73 4.00 -11.66
N VAL A 36 -1.76 4.15 -10.75
CA VAL A 36 -0.64 3.22 -10.61
C VAL A 36 -1.11 1.78 -10.37
N TYR A 37 -2.28 1.62 -9.76
CA TYR A 37 -2.91 0.32 -9.50
C TYR A 37 -4.11 0.03 -10.38
N TYR A 38 -4.89 1.07 -10.75
CA TYR A 38 -6.23 0.94 -11.29
C TYR A 38 -6.33 0.09 -12.56
N PHE A 39 -5.38 0.21 -13.47
CA PHE A 39 -5.47 -0.44 -14.78
C PHE A 39 -4.92 -1.86 -14.83
N ASN A 40 -3.97 -2.20 -13.97
CA ASN A 40 -3.22 -3.45 -14.09
C ASN A 40 -3.30 -4.34 -12.84
N ILE A 41 -3.10 -3.78 -11.65
CA ILE A 41 -3.01 -4.54 -10.40
C ILE A 41 -4.39 -4.73 -9.75
N ALA A 42 -5.12 -3.63 -9.58
CA ALA A 42 -6.41 -3.66 -8.90
C ALA A 42 -7.46 -4.57 -9.57
N PRO A 43 -7.59 -4.65 -10.91
CA PRO A 43 -8.52 -5.58 -11.55
C PRO A 43 -8.24 -7.06 -11.28
N LEU A 44 -6.97 -7.43 -11.07
CA LEU A 44 -6.59 -8.79 -10.69
C LEU A 44 -7.12 -9.12 -9.29
N LEU A 45 -6.85 -8.24 -8.33
CA LEU A 45 -7.22 -8.41 -6.92
C LEU A 45 -8.74 -8.25 -6.68
N ALA A 46 -9.41 -7.44 -7.51
CA ALA A 46 -10.86 -7.26 -7.45
C ALA A 46 -11.68 -8.50 -7.81
N LYS A 47 -11.05 -9.58 -8.28
CA LYS A 47 -11.72 -10.87 -8.45
C LYS A 47 -12.11 -11.49 -7.10
N HIS A 48 -11.37 -11.16 -6.03
CA HIS A 48 -11.49 -11.77 -4.71
C HIS A 48 -11.83 -10.76 -3.61
N PHE A 49 -11.41 -9.51 -3.77
CA PHE A 49 -11.50 -8.45 -2.75
C PHE A 49 -12.38 -7.29 -3.21
N ARG A 50 -13.02 -6.61 -2.27
CA ARG A 50 -13.45 -5.23 -2.46
C ARG A 50 -12.19 -4.36 -2.48
N VAL A 51 -11.80 -3.85 -3.65
CA VAL A 51 -10.60 -3.02 -3.77
C VAL A 51 -10.97 -1.55 -3.76
N VAL A 52 -10.43 -0.82 -2.80
CA VAL A 52 -10.60 0.63 -2.66
C VAL A 52 -9.30 1.33 -3.03
N LEU A 53 -9.37 2.21 -4.00
CA LEU A 53 -8.29 3.08 -4.45
C LEU A 53 -8.68 4.52 -4.20
N PHE A 54 -7.76 5.35 -3.77
CA PHE A 54 -8.01 6.78 -3.64
C PHE A 54 -6.77 7.59 -4.01
N ASP A 55 -7.00 8.81 -4.46
CA ASP A 55 -5.94 9.79 -4.58
C ASP A 55 -5.73 10.46 -3.23
N MET A 56 -4.51 10.43 -2.70
CA MET A 56 -4.17 11.18 -1.48
C MET A 56 -4.40 12.69 -1.70
N LYS A 57 -4.62 13.45 -0.63
CA LYS A 57 -4.74 14.92 -0.73
C LYS A 57 -3.56 15.51 -1.49
N GLY A 58 -3.80 16.55 -2.26
CA GLY A 58 -2.81 17.18 -3.14
C GLY A 58 -2.51 16.43 -4.42
N HIS A 59 -2.97 15.16 -4.55
CA HIS A 59 -2.67 14.29 -5.68
C HIS A 59 -3.91 14.01 -6.54
N GLY A 60 -3.68 13.62 -7.79
CA GLY A 60 -4.69 13.16 -8.72
C GLY A 60 -5.86 14.15 -8.87
N LEU A 61 -7.05 13.68 -8.50
CA LEU A 61 -8.30 14.46 -8.53
C LEU A 61 -8.81 14.82 -7.12
N SER A 62 -8.05 14.48 -6.07
CA SER A 62 -8.34 14.90 -4.70
C SER A 62 -8.08 16.37 -4.49
N GLU A 63 -8.61 16.89 -3.40
CA GLU A 63 -8.49 18.29 -3.02
C GLU A 63 -7.03 18.68 -2.78
N LYS A 64 -6.65 19.83 -3.31
CA LYS A 64 -5.35 20.44 -3.08
C LYS A 64 -5.41 21.27 -1.81
N VAL A 65 -4.71 20.81 -0.78
CA VAL A 65 -4.56 21.48 0.51
C VAL A 65 -3.11 21.88 0.71
N GLN A 66 -2.85 22.89 1.54
CA GLN A 66 -1.50 23.42 1.73
C GLN A 66 -0.74 22.76 2.88
N THR A 67 -1.42 22.05 3.78
CA THR A 67 -0.82 21.51 5.01
C THR A 67 -1.31 20.10 5.33
N GLY A 68 -0.63 19.43 6.26
CA GLY A 68 -1.05 18.13 6.78
C GLY A 68 -0.60 16.96 5.90
N TYR A 69 0.60 17.03 5.37
CA TYR A 69 1.23 15.94 4.58
C TYR A 69 2.11 15.03 5.43
N ASP A 70 2.17 15.24 6.75
CA ASP A 70 2.79 14.31 7.68
C ASP A 70 2.07 12.97 7.74
N LEU A 71 2.78 11.90 8.14
CA LEU A 71 2.21 10.55 8.18
C LEU A 71 1.00 10.43 9.11
N THR A 72 0.95 11.22 10.18
CA THR A 72 -0.18 11.23 11.11
C THR A 72 -1.44 11.76 10.46
N SER A 73 -1.34 12.91 9.77
CA SER A 73 -2.45 13.54 9.06
C SER A 73 -2.93 12.69 7.89
N MET A 74 -2.00 12.10 7.10
CA MET A 74 -2.35 11.21 5.98
C MET A 74 -3.01 9.92 6.48
N THR A 75 -2.57 9.38 7.61
CA THR A 75 -3.18 8.21 8.24
C THR A 75 -4.57 8.51 8.80
N ASN A 76 -4.79 9.71 9.35
CA ASN A 76 -6.13 10.13 9.77
C ASN A 76 -7.09 10.23 8.58
N ASP A 77 -6.64 10.76 7.44
CA ASP A 77 -7.47 10.79 6.22
C ASP A 77 -7.84 9.36 5.77
N LEU A 78 -6.91 8.40 5.84
CA LEU A 78 -7.19 7.01 5.52
C LEU A 78 -8.20 6.39 6.50
N ARG A 79 -8.06 6.64 7.81
CA ARG A 79 -9.03 6.20 8.82
C ARG A 79 -10.42 6.80 8.55
N ASP A 80 -10.49 8.10 8.32
CA ASP A 80 -11.75 8.81 8.07
C ASP A 80 -12.41 8.31 6.77
N LEU A 81 -11.61 7.97 5.75
CA LEU A 81 -12.09 7.32 4.53
C LEU A 81 -12.72 5.95 4.85
N MET A 82 -12.05 5.14 5.64
CA MET A 82 -12.58 3.85 6.08
C MET A 82 -13.89 4.02 6.83
N ASP A 83 -13.98 5.01 7.74
CA ASP A 83 -15.18 5.28 8.53
C ASP A 83 -16.36 5.68 7.63
N VAL A 84 -16.15 6.58 6.67
CA VAL A 84 -17.19 7.02 5.72
C VAL A 84 -17.65 5.87 4.81
N LEU A 85 -16.74 4.94 4.44
CA LEU A 85 -17.07 3.76 3.62
C LEU A 85 -17.63 2.59 4.42
N GLY A 86 -17.76 2.71 5.74
CA GLY A 86 -18.22 1.64 6.63
C GLY A 86 -17.26 0.45 6.69
N ILE A 87 -15.95 0.69 6.52
CA ILE A 87 -14.92 -0.33 6.55
C ILE A 87 -14.34 -0.39 7.96
N GLU A 88 -14.69 -1.42 8.73
CA GLU A 88 -14.15 -1.61 10.07
C GLU A 88 -12.70 -2.06 10.04
N LYS A 89 -12.35 -2.97 9.11
CA LYS A 89 -11.01 -3.53 8.95
C LYS A 89 -10.71 -3.77 7.48
N ALA A 90 -9.47 -3.52 7.05
CA ALA A 90 -9.02 -3.77 5.68
C ALA A 90 -7.58 -4.30 5.64
N HIS A 91 -7.26 -5.06 4.60
CA HIS A 91 -5.88 -5.25 4.17
C HIS A 91 -5.38 -3.93 3.57
N LEU A 92 -4.12 -3.62 3.77
CA LEU A 92 -3.50 -2.42 3.22
C LEU A 92 -2.34 -2.78 2.30
N ALA A 93 -2.29 -2.17 1.12
CA ALA A 93 -1.15 -2.22 0.24
C ALA A 93 -0.69 -0.79 -0.07
N GLY A 94 0.51 -0.42 0.32
CA GLY A 94 1.04 0.93 0.12
C GLY A 94 2.32 0.94 -0.71
N TYR A 95 2.40 1.87 -1.66
CA TYR A 95 3.57 2.08 -2.51
C TYR A 95 4.32 3.34 -2.10
N SER A 96 5.63 3.23 -1.94
CA SER A 96 6.50 4.36 -1.61
C SER A 96 5.99 5.10 -0.37
N TYR A 97 5.70 6.38 -0.45
CA TYR A 97 5.11 7.14 0.65
C TYR A 97 3.77 6.55 1.14
N GLY A 98 2.95 5.99 0.25
CA GLY A 98 1.74 5.26 0.63
C GLY A 98 2.04 4.03 1.48
N GLY A 99 3.22 3.42 1.33
CA GLY A 99 3.72 2.37 2.21
C GLY A 99 3.97 2.86 3.63
N LEU A 100 4.53 4.08 3.77
CA LEU A 100 4.71 4.70 5.10
C LEU A 100 3.36 5.02 5.77
N VAL A 101 2.38 5.49 4.99
CA VAL A 101 1.01 5.72 5.50
C VAL A 101 0.39 4.41 5.97
N ALA A 102 0.55 3.31 5.23
CA ALA A 102 0.05 2.00 5.62
C ALA A 102 0.76 1.46 6.88
N LEU A 103 2.08 1.62 6.99
CA LEU A 103 2.85 1.30 8.21
C LEU A 103 2.37 2.14 9.40
N LYS A 104 2.18 3.44 9.21
CA LYS A 104 1.68 4.33 10.27
C LYS A 104 0.26 3.95 10.70
N MET A 105 -0.60 3.53 9.75
CA MET A 105 -1.93 2.99 10.07
C MET A 105 -1.82 1.75 10.96
N ALA A 106 -0.92 0.81 10.64
CA ALA A 106 -0.71 -0.40 11.44
C ALA A 106 -0.15 -0.11 12.84
N THR A 107 0.62 0.98 13.02
CA THR A 107 1.12 1.37 14.36
C THR A 107 0.08 2.12 15.20
N ARG A 108 -0.80 2.92 14.56
CA ARG A 108 -1.75 3.78 15.29
C ARG A 108 -3.12 3.16 15.49
N PHE A 109 -3.56 2.33 14.55
CA PHE A 109 -4.87 1.71 14.50
C PHE A 109 -4.74 0.23 14.13
N PRO A 110 -3.98 -0.58 14.91
CA PRO A 110 -3.68 -1.96 14.55
C PRO A 110 -4.95 -2.81 14.36
N GLU A 111 -6.00 -2.54 15.10
CA GLU A 111 -7.28 -3.24 15.00
C GLU A 111 -7.99 -3.04 13.65
N ARG A 112 -7.67 -1.93 12.96
CA ARG A 112 -8.25 -1.57 11.65
C ARG A 112 -7.51 -2.23 10.48
N VAL A 113 -6.36 -2.84 10.72
CA VAL A 113 -5.48 -3.42 9.69
C VAL A 113 -5.55 -4.94 9.71
N GLY A 114 -5.77 -5.55 8.55
CA GLY A 114 -5.63 -6.98 8.32
C GLY A 114 -4.19 -7.37 8.02
N LYS A 115 -3.92 -7.83 6.80
CA LYS A 115 -2.57 -8.03 6.28
C LYS A 115 -2.02 -6.70 5.75
N LEU A 116 -0.69 -6.57 5.76
CA LEU A 116 0.02 -5.34 5.37
C LEU A 116 1.00 -5.64 4.24
N ALA A 117 0.89 -4.95 3.12
CA ALA A 117 1.84 -5.04 2.02
C ALA A 117 2.50 -3.66 1.80
N ILE A 118 3.83 -3.63 1.85
CA ILE A 118 4.64 -2.44 1.61
C ILE A 118 5.43 -2.65 0.34
N ILE A 119 5.18 -1.82 -0.64
CA ILE A 119 5.85 -1.85 -1.94
C ILE A 119 6.76 -0.62 -1.99
N GLU A 120 8.07 -0.84 -2.04
CA GLU A 120 9.06 0.24 -2.16
C GLU A 120 8.98 1.32 -1.06
N GLY A 121 8.61 0.95 0.18
CA GLY A 121 8.55 1.91 1.29
C GLY A 121 9.96 2.42 1.66
N PRO A 122 10.27 3.72 1.46
CA PRO A 122 11.59 4.27 1.75
C PRO A 122 11.76 4.51 3.25
N ASP A 123 12.99 4.44 3.76
CA ASP A 123 13.31 4.96 5.10
C ASP A 123 13.39 6.49 5.05
N PRO A 124 12.54 7.23 5.79
CA PRO A 124 12.57 8.68 5.79
C PRO A 124 13.86 9.28 6.37
N SER A 125 14.69 8.50 7.08
CA SER A 125 15.97 8.94 7.62
C SER A 125 17.08 8.98 6.56
N GLU A 126 16.92 8.25 5.45
CA GLU A 126 17.91 8.20 4.39
C GLU A 126 17.92 9.52 3.61
N GLN A 127 19.05 10.22 3.70
CA GLN A 127 19.25 11.49 2.97
C GLN A 127 19.06 11.31 1.46
N GLU A 128 19.37 10.14 0.93
CA GLU A 128 19.16 9.78 -0.46
C GLU A 128 17.68 9.79 -0.84
N THR A 129 16.78 9.44 0.08
CA THR A 129 15.32 9.46 -0.17
C THR A 129 14.84 10.87 -0.53
N LEU A 130 15.29 11.90 0.19
CA LEU A 130 14.96 13.30 -0.11
C LEU A 130 15.66 13.79 -1.39
N THR A 131 16.91 13.38 -1.58
CA THR A 131 17.67 13.71 -2.79
C THR A 131 17.10 13.03 -4.01
N ILE A 132 16.70 11.76 -3.91
CA ILE A 132 16.02 11.00 -4.98
C ILE A 132 14.72 11.71 -5.36
N ILE A 133 13.93 12.19 -4.41
CA ILE A 133 12.70 12.92 -4.69
C ILE A 133 13.00 14.22 -5.45
N ASP A 134 14.05 14.95 -5.08
CA ASP A 134 14.46 16.16 -5.79
C ASP A 134 15.06 15.86 -7.17
N THR A 135 15.89 14.84 -7.30
CA THR A 135 16.52 14.41 -8.55
C THR A 135 15.51 13.70 -9.48
N TYR A 136 14.68 12.81 -8.88
CA TYR A 136 13.69 12.01 -9.58
C TYR A 136 12.65 12.85 -10.31
N SER A 137 12.28 14.00 -9.80
CA SER A 137 11.27 14.84 -10.43
C SER A 137 11.79 15.60 -11.66
N LYS A 138 13.05 15.96 -11.69
CA LYS A 138 13.61 16.80 -12.75
C LYS A 138 14.38 15.97 -13.80
N GLU A 139 15.27 15.12 -13.37
CA GLU A 139 16.11 14.30 -14.24
C GLU A 139 15.39 13.03 -14.74
N PHE A 140 14.57 12.39 -13.89
CA PHE A 140 13.75 11.26 -14.33
C PHE A 140 12.76 11.67 -15.41
N LEU A 141 12.11 12.82 -15.28
CA LEU A 141 11.22 13.35 -16.31
C LEU A 141 11.98 13.59 -17.64
N ILE A 142 13.18 14.14 -17.55
CA ILE A 142 14.04 14.39 -18.72
C ILE A 142 14.51 13.06 -19.31
N HIS A 143 15.04 12.17 -18.49
CA HIS A 143 15.55 10.87 -18.92
C HIS A 143 14.43 9.95 -19.46
N TYR A 144 13.25 9.96 -18.86
CA TYR A 144 12.09 9.23 -19.36
C TYR A 144 11.60 9.77 -20.71
N ILE A 145 11.62 11.10 -20.91
CA ILE A 145 11.29 11.72 -22.20
C ILE A 145 12.31 11.34 -23.28
N GLU A 146 13.60 11.34 -22.92
CA GLU A 146 14.70 11.10 -23.89
C GLU A 146 14.83 9.63 -24.29
N ASN A 147 14.49 8.70 -23.42
CA ASN A 147 14.69 7.26 -23.65
C ASN A 147 13.44 6.49 -24.09
N PHE A 148 12.23 7.06 -23.98
CA PHE A 148 10.98 6.43 -24.43
C PHE A 148 10.42 7.09 -25.71
N ALA A 149 11.26 7.27 -26.71
CA ALA A 149 10.94 7.93 -27.98
C ALA A 149 10.15 7.04 -28.94
N ASP A 150 8.98 6.54 -28.57
CA ASP A 150 7.97 6.11 -29.54
C ASP A 150 6.94 7.22 -29.68
N THR A 151 6.88 7.83 -30.86
CA THR A 151 6.21 9.11 -31.16
C THR A 151 4.71 9.15 -30.87
N THR A 152 4.01 8.01 -30.85
CA THR A 152 2.59 7.92 -30.52
C THR A 152 2.32 7.83 -29.00
N ARG A 153 3.23 7.22 -28.25
CA ARG A 153 3.23 7.24 -26.78
C ARG A 153 3.72 8.58 -26.21
N LEU A 154 4.54 9.31 -26.94
CA LEU A 154 5.12 10.61 -26.56
C LEU A 154 4.06 11.69 -26.28
N LEU A 155 2.96 11.76 -27.04
CA LEU A 155 1.93 12.79 -26.80
C LEU A 155 1.11 12.53 -25.53
N ALA A 156 0.75 11.27 -25.26
CA ALA A 156 0.10 10.89 -24.01
C ALA A 156 1.09 10.97 -22.82
N GLY A 157 2.34 10.56 -23.03
CA GLY A 157 3.44 10.68 -22.08
C GLY A 157 3.73 12.13 -21.71
N LYS A 158 3.87 13.04 -22.68
CA LYS A 158 4.15 14.46 -22.44
C LYS A 158 3.08 15.14 -21.58
N ARG A 159 1.79 14.89 -21.84
CA ARG A 159 0.70 15.45 -21.03
C ARG A 159 0.72 14.90 -19.59
N GLN A 160 1.03 13.63 -19.40
CA GLN A 160 1.14 13.03 -18.07
C GLN A 160 2.33 13.60 -17.31
N LEU A 161 3.46 13.78 -17.99
CA LEU A 161 4.66 14.41 -17.44
C LEU A 161 4.41 15.85 -17.00
N GLU A 162 3.71 16.65 -17.82
CA GLU A 162 3.33 18.02 -17.49
C GLU A 162 2.38 18.07 -16.27
N LYS A 163 1.49 17.08 -16.13
CA LYS A 163 0.62 16.96 -14.95
C LYS A 163 1.42 16.60 -13.70
N ASN A 164 2.34 15.65 -13.80
CA ASN A 164 3.21 15.25 -12.71
C ASN A 164 4.11 16.41 -12.28
N HIS A 165 4.68 17.14 -13.23
CA HIS A 165 5.49 18.33 -12.94
C HIS A 165 4.69 19.42 -12.20
N ARG A 166 3.48 19.74 -12.66
CA ARG A 166 2.61 20.71 -11.97
C ARG A 166 2.21 20.26 -10.56
N MET A 167 2.01 18.95 -10.37
CA MET A 167 1.73 18.39 -9.05
C MET A 167 2.96 18.51 -8.14
N TYR A 168 4.15 18.23 -8.67
CA TYR A 168 5.42 18.39 -7.96
C TYR A 168 5.65 19.84 -7.54
N GLU A 169 5.52 20.80 -8.48
CA GLU A 169 5.63 22.23 -8.21
C GLU A 169 4.67 22.67 -7.09
N PHE A 170 3.41 22.24 -7.16
CA PHE A 170 2.43 22.52 -6.12
C PHE A 170 2.86 21.92 -4.77
N LEU A 171 3.16 20.62 -4.72
CA LEU A 171 3.47 19.94 -3.46
C LEU A 171 4.70 20.52 -2.78
N PHE A 172 5.78 20.76 -3.51
CA PHE A 172 7.05 21.21 -2.92
C PHE A 172 7.17 22.71 -2.71
N ASN A 173 6.49 23.53 -3.49
CA ASN A 173 6.62 24.97 -3.41
C ASN A 173 5.46 25.67 -2.70
N GLU A 174 4.27 25.01 -2.64
CA GLU A 174 3.07 25.63 -2.11
C GLU A 174 2.51 24.92 -0.87
N THR A 175 3.13 23.81 -0.42
CA THR A 175 2.62 23.03 0.72
C THR A 175 3.68 22.76 1.78
N SER A 176 3.23 22.22 2.93
CA SER A 176 4.09 21.83 4.03
C SER A 176 4.85 20.50 3.81
N ILE A 177 4.70 19.84 2.65
CA ILE A 177 5.16 18.46 2.44
C ILE A 177 6.64 18.25 2.77
N ARG A 178 7.51 19.21 2.42
CA ARG A 178 8.95 19.12 2.71
C ARG A 178 9.24 19.08 4.20
N SER A 179 8.69 20.04 4.95
CA SER A 179 8.86 20.10 6.40
C SER A 179 8.19 18.93 7.11
N ASP A 180 7.05 18.48 6.60
CA ASP A 180 6.32 17.32 7.14
C ASP A 180 7.13 16.03 6.96
N MET A 181 7.73 15.82 5.78
CA MET A 181 8.59 14.67 5.52
C MET A 181 9.89 14.71 6.36
N GLU A 182 10.48 15.89 6.54
CA GLU A 182 11.65 16.04 7.41
C GLU A 182 11.35 15.68 8.87
N GLY A 183 10.12 15.92 9.33
CA GLY A 183 9.64 15.53 10.65
C GLY A 183 9.54 14.01 10.86
N GLU A 184 9.45 13.23 9.80
CA GLU A 184 9.24 11.77 9.85
C GLU A 184 10.57 10.96 9.86
N LYS A 185 11.74 11.58 9.89
CA LYS A 185 13.05 10.89 9.84
C LYS A 185 13.23 9.80 10.89
N ALA A 186 12.59 9.94 12.05
CA ALA A 186 12.67 8.93 13.12
C ALA A 186 11.70 7.75 12.97
N PHE A 187 10.80 7.77 11.97
CA PHE A 187 9.67 6.84 11.91
C PHE A 187 10.10 5.37 11.86
N PHE A 188 11.08 4.99 11.05
CA PHE A 188 11.53 3.60 11.01
C PHE A 188 12.16 3.14 12.32
N ASN A 189 12.69 4.07 13.12
CA ASN A 189 13.26 3.79 14.44
C ASN A 189 12.24 3.83 15.57
N ASP A 190 10.98 4.20 15.29
CA ASP A 190 9.91 4.16 16.28
C ASP A 190 9.71 2.71 16.79
N PRO A 191 9.73 2.47 18.12
CA PRO A 191 9.44 1.16 18.69
C PRO A 191 8.09 0.59 18.23
N ALA A 192 7.12 1.42 17.90
CA ALA A 192 5.83 0.99 17.40
C ALA A 192 5.93 0.22 16.06
N VAL A 193 6.94 0.50 15.22
CA VAL A 193 7.18 -0.26 13.98
C VAL A 193 7.62 -1.68 14.30
N ALA A 194 8.48 -1.88 15.30
CA ALA A 194 8.91 -3.20 15.75
C ALA A 194 7.78 -3.97 16.49
N ALA A 195 6.77 -3.27 16.97
CA ALA A 195 5.61 -3.85 17.63
C ALA A 195 4.51 -4.32 16.66
N ILE A 196 4.63 -4.06 15.35
CA ILE A 196 3.68 -4.52 14.33
C ILE A 196 3.63 -6.04 14.33
N GLN A 197 2.44 -6.63 14.56
CA GLN A 197 2.21 -8.07 14.59
C GLN A 197 1.51 -8.61 13.34
N HIS A 198 1.10 -7.74 12.43
CA HIS A 198 0.43 -8.11 11.19
C HIS A 198 1.35 -8.94 10.29
N GLU A 199 0.79 -9.94 9.61
CA GLU A 199 1.46 -10.54 8.46
C GLU A 199 1.82 -9.42 7.48
N THR A 200 3.10 -9.29 7.16
CA THR A 200 3.62 -8.17 6.38
C THR A 200 4.41 -8.68 5.17
N LEU A 201 4.00 -8.26 3.98
CA LEU A 201 4.72 -8.49 2.74
C LEU A 201 5.48 -7.20 2.37
N LEU A 202 6.77 -7.34 2.12
CA LEU A 202 7.65 -6.26 1.67
C LEU A 202 8.09 -6.59 0.24
N ILE A 203 7.75 -5.74 -0.73
CA ILE A 203 8.13 -5.95 -2.14
C ILE A 203 9.02 -4.78 -2.59
N TYR A 204 10.20 -5.11 -3.09
CA TYR A 204 11.18 -4.12 -3.56
C TYR A 204 11.78 -4.55 -4.90
N GLY A 205 12.08 -3.58 -5.76
CA GLY A 205 12.85 -3.82 -6.99
C GLY A 205 14.29 -4.19 -6.67
N GLU A 206 14.85 -5.17 -7.37
CA GLU A 206 16.24 -5.62 -7.16
C GLU A 206 17.25 -4.49 -7.35
N GLU A 207 16.94 -3.54 -8.24
CA GLU A 207 17.76 -2.38 -8.58
C GLU A 207 17.35 -1.10 -7.84
N SER A 208 16.39 -1.21 -6.90
CA SER A 208 15.87 -0.05 -6.16
C SER A 208 16.84 0.40 -5.08
N ASN A 209 17.01 1.72 -4.98
CA ASN A 209 17.73 2.35 -3.88
C ASN A 209 17.03 2.15 -2.52
N CYS A 210 15.74 1.74 -2.51
CA CYS A 210 14.99 1.46 -1.30
C CYS A 210 15.15 0.02 -0.76
N VAL A 211 15.93 -0.85 -1.41
CA VAL A 211 16.20 -2.21 -0.90
C VAL A 211 16.75 -2.23 0.52
N PRO A 212 17.69 -1.32 0.92
CA PRO A 212 18.14 -1.25 2.32
C PRO A 212 17.01 -1.00 3.30
N SER A 213 16.05 -0.12 2.96
CA SER A 213 14.84 0.15 3.76
C SER A 213 13.99 -1.10 3.93
N GLY A 214 13.79 -1.87 2.86
CA GLY A 214 13.07 -3.16 2.90
C GLY A 214 13.74 -4.19 3.80
N ARG A 215 15.06 -4.29 3.78
CA ARG A 215 15.84 -5.15 4.67
C ARG A 215 15.72 -4.71 6.13
N THR A 216 15.76 -3.41 6.38
CA THR A 216 15.56 -2.85 7.73
C THR A 216 14.18 -3.21 8.27
N LEU A 217 13.10 -3.04 7.49
CA LEU A 217 11.75 -3.42 7.89
C LEU A 217 11.63 -4.93 8.12
N ALA A 218 12.22 -5.76 7.25
CA ALA A 218 12.20 -7.21 7.40
C ALA A 218 12.89 -7.71 8.69
N LEU A 219 13.88 -6.97 9.19
CA LEU A 219 14.53 -7.27 10.46
C LEU A 219 13.74 -6.77 11.67
N ARG A 220 12.95 -5.70 11.51
CA ARG A 220 12.24 -5.04 12.60
C ARG A 220 10.83 -5.58 12.84
N ILE A 221 10.12 -5.96 11.77
CA ILE A 221 8.73 -6.46 11.85
C ILE A 221 8.77 -7.98 11.95
N PRO A 222 8.32 -8.58 13.06
CA PRO A 222 8.49 -10.02 13.33
C PRO A 222 7.89 -10.94 12.26
N ASN A 223 6.75 -10.55 11.67
CA ASN A 223 6.01 -11.35 10.70
C ASN A 223 6.17 -10.81 9.26
N ALA A 224 7.33 -10.19 8.96
CA ALA A 224 7.59 -9.67 7.63
C ALA A 224 8.31 -10.67 6.73
N THR A 225 7.89 -10.72 5.47
CA THR A 225 8.56 -11.44 4.39
C THR A 225 9.00 -10.45 3.32
N LEU A 226 10.28 -10.46 2.95
CA LEU A 226 10.83 -9.62 1.89
C LEU A 226 10.90 -10.40 0.58
N VAL A 227 10.34 -9.81 -0.46
CA VAL A 227 10.40 -10.30 -1.85
C VAL A 227 11.09 -9.24 -2.70
N LEU A 228 12.03 -9.66 -3.53
CA LEU A 228 12.65 -8.82 -4.53
C LEU A 228 12.04 -9.15 -5.91
N ALA A 229 11.69 -8.12 -6.67
CA ALA A 229 11.14 -8.23 -8.01
C ALA A 229 12.08 -7.54 -9.02
N PRO A 230 12.15 -7.99 -10.28
CA PRO A 230 12.96 -7.31 -11.28
C PRO A 230 12.49 -5.86 -11.48
N GLY A 231 13.41 -4.90 -11.40
CA GLY A 231 13.14 -3.48 -11.62
C GLY A 231 13.66 -2.58 -10.50
N ASP A 232 13.33 -1.30 -10.61
CA ASP A 232 13.72 -0.25 -9.68
C ASP A 232 12.55 0.21 -8.79
N HIS A 233 12.65 1.42 -8.21
CA HIS A 233 11.59 2.02 -7.40
C HIS A 233 10.22 2.08 -8.11
N ASN A 234 10.17 1.99 -9.45
CA ASN A 234 8.94 2.00 -10.23
C ASN A 234 8.37 0.59 -10.47
N VAL A 235 8.78 -0.39 -9.73
CA VAL A 235 8.36 -1.79 -9.91
C VAL A 235 6.85 -2.00 -10.08
N PRO A 236 5.92 -1.24 -9.45
CA PRO A 236 4.49 -1.38 -9.71
C PRO A 236 4.08 -1.02 -11.14
N VAL A 237 4.86 -0.17 -11.81
CA VAL A 237 4.64 0.25 -13.20
C VAL A 237 5.38 -0.67 -14.17
N GLN A 238 6.58 -1.09 -13.80
CA GLN A 238 7.44 -1.94 -14.64
C GLN A 238 6.99 -3.39 -14.64
N GLN A 239 6.52 -3.91 -13.50
CA GLN A 239 6.18 -5.31 -13.26
C GLN A 239 4.79 -5.48 -12.61
N PRO A 240 3.72 -4.87 -13.16
CA PRO A 240 2.40 -4.88 -12.51
C PRO A 240 1.83 -6.29 -12.31
N GLU A 241 2.13 -7.22 -13.23
CA GLU A 241 1.69 -8.62 -13.12
C GLU A 241 2.40 -9.37 -12.00
N VAL A 242 3.69 -9.11 -11.80
CA VAL A 242 4.48 -9.70 -10.71
C VAL A 242 3.95 -9.21 -9.38
N ILE A 243 3.80 -7.89 -9.23
CA ILE A 243 3.25 -7.28 -8.02
C ILE A 243 1.84 -7.79 -7.73
N GLY A 244 0.97 -7.85 -8.75
CA GLY A 244 -0.39 -8.36 -8.60
C GLY A 244 -0.43 -9.80 -8.10
N LYS A 245 0.40 -10.68 -8.64
CA LYS A 245 0.49 -12.10 -8.23
C LYS A 245 1.05 -12.26 -6.82
N GLU A 246 2.09 -11.49 -6.45
CA GLU A 246 2.63 -11.56 -5.08
C GLU A 246 1.61 -11.07 -4.05
N LEU A 247 0.85 -10.01 -4.37
CA LEU A 247 -0.25 -9.53 -3.52
C LEU A 247 -1.38 -10.55 -3.44
N GLU A 248 -1.82 -11.12 -4.56
CA GLU A 248 -2.88 -12.15 -4.61
C GLU A 248 -2.51 -13.34 -3.71
N LYS A 249 -1.31 -13.92 -3.92
CA LYS A 249 -0.79 -15.03 -3.12
C LYS A 249 -0.69 -14.70 -1.63
N PHE A 250 -0.25 -13.49 -1.29
CA PHE A 250 -0.11 -13.06 0.11
C PHE A 250 -1.45 -12.86 0.79
N LEU A 251 -2.42 -12.29 0.07
CA LEU A 251 -3.74 -11.96 0.60
C LEU A 251 -4.67 -13.16 0.69
N GLU A 252 -4.44 -14.23 -0.10
CA GLU A 252 -5.22 -15.45 0.02
C GLU A 252 -5.32 -15.91 1.47
N PRO A 253 -6.48 -16.43 1.93
CA PRO A 253 -6.59 -17.04 3.24
C PRO A 253 -5.57 -18.16 3.36
N SER A 254 -4.74 -18.14 4.41
CA SER A 254 -3.89 -19.30 4.69
C SER A 254 -4.78 -20.54 4.76
N PRO A 255 -4.45 -21.64 4.04
CA PRO A 255 -5.23 -22.85 4.16
C PRO A 255 -5.32 -23.21 5.64
N LEU A 256 -6.55 -23.38 6.14
CA LEU A 256 -6.78 -23.79 7.53
C LEU A 256 -5.81 -24.97 7.81
N PRO A 257 -5.12 -24.97 8.94
CA PRO A 257 -4.27 -26.11 9.29
C PRO A 257 -5.15 -27.35 9.23
N VAL A 258 -4.79 -28.28 8.32
CA VAL A 258 -5.51 -29.55 8.17
C VAL A 258 -5.57 -30.17 9.55
N GLY A 259 -6.73 -30.11 10.17
CA GLY A 259 -6.96 -30.57 11.52
C GLY A 259 -6.42 -31.97 11.64
N ARG A 260 -5.47 -32.16 12.58
CA ARG A 260 -5.15 -33.52 13.03
C ARG A 260 -6.46 -34.16 13.37
N ASN A 261 -6.80 -35.22 12.64
CA ASN A 261 -7.99 -36.03 12.88
C ASN A 261 -8.25 -36.10 14.37
N ALA A 262 -9.29 -35.40 14.84
CA ALA A 262 -9.86 -35.71 16.12
C ALA A 262 -10.37 -37.13 15.98
N SER A 263 -9.66 -38.07 16.62
CA SER A 263 -10.13 -39.44 16.77
C SER A 263 -11.59 -39.40 17.25
N ALA A 264 -12.46 -39.98 16.45
CA ALA A 264 -13.89 -40.07 16.77
C ALA A 264 -14.05 -40.60 18.20
N PRO A 265 -14.92 -40.04 19.03
CA PRO A 265 -15.17 -40.59 20.35
C PRO A 265 -15.70 -42.02 20.20
N GLU A 266 -15.00 -42.98 20.83
CA GLU A 266 -15.51 -44.38 20.93
C GLU A 266 -16.90 -44.36 21.57
N MET A 267 -17.86 -44.82 20.82
CA MET A 267 -19.20 -45.06 21.34
C MET A 267 -19.16 -46.19 22.39
N PRO A 268 -19.78 -46.03 23.55
CA PRO A 268 -19.84 -47.11 24.53
C PRO A 268 -20.54 -48.33 24.00
N ARG A 269 -19.89 -49.50 24.09
CA ARG A 269 -20.45 -50.79 23.67
C ARG A 269 -21.71 -51.09 24.47
N ARG A 270 -22.82 -51.42 23.79
CA ARG A 270 -24.06 -51.89 24.44
C ARG A 270 -23.77 -53.20 25.22
N PRO A 271 -24.27 -53.36 26.45
CA PRO A 271 -24.15 -54.61 27.17
C PRO A 271 -24.97 -55.70 26.46
N ALA A 272 -24.38 -56.92 26.47
CA ALA A 272 -25.02 -58.09 25.89
C ALA A 272 -26.33 -58.48 26.64
N PRO A 273 -27.35 -59.05 25.98
CA PRO A 273 -28.58 -59.44 26.65
C PRO A 273 -28.32 -60.61 27.63
N VAL A 274 -28.85 -60.44 28.84
CA VAL A 274 -28.86 -61.50 29.87
C VAL A 274 -29.90 -62.51 29.43
N ALA A 275 -29.47 -63.79 29.30
CA ALA A 275 -30.38 -64.92 29.13
C ALA A 275 -31.10 -65.22 30.42
N VAL A 276 -32.40 -65.17 30.37
CA VAL A 276 -33.27 -65.62 31.45
C VAL A 276 -33.56 -67.12 31.18
N GLY A 277 -33.13 -67.96 32.08
CA GLY A 277 -33.51 -69.37 32.19
C GLY A 277 -34.72 -69.56 33.06
#